data_b6b730f0600ab8a6aad72d1e09d27698
#
_entry.id   b6b730f0600ab8a6aad72d1e09d27698
#
_cell.length_a   1.000
_cell.length_b   1.000
_cell.length_c   1.000
_cell.angle_alpha   90.00
_cell.angle_beta   90.00
_cell.angle_gamma   90.00
#
_symmetry.space_group_name_H-M   'P 1'
#
loop_
_entity.id
_entity.type
_entity.pdbx_description
1 polymer ?
#
loop_
_entity_poly.entity_id
_entity_poly.type
_entity_poly.pdbx_seq_one_letter_code
_entity_poly.pdbx_strand_id
1 'polypeptide(L)' 'MNASNELNFKDLLRIKLDVLRREHRDLDAQIQALEVAVLPDQLRLRRLKKQKLALKDQIVKIEDDLIPDIIA' A
#
# COMPACT_ATOMS: atom_id res chain seq x y z
N MET A 1 -24.12 -22.16 5.26
CA MET A 1 -23.74 -21.54 4.98
C MET A 1 -23.51 -20.77 4.76
N ASN A 2 -23.57 -20.36 4.70
CA ASN A 2 -23.45 -19.61 4.25
C ASN A 2 -22.67 -18.79 3.76
N ALA A 3 -22.78 -18.69 2.92
CA ALA A 3 -21.94 -17.80 2.16
C ALA A 3 -21.96 -16.41 2.71
N SER A 4 -23.02 -16.09 3.31
CA SER A 4 -23.15 -14.77 3.92
C SER A 4 -22.19 -14.58 5.07
N ASN A 5 -21.65 -15.64 5.57
CA ASN A 5 -20.72 -15.57 6.68
C ASN A 5 -19.29 -15.50 6.23
N GLU A 6 -19.08 -15.49 4.94
CA GLU A 6 -17.74 -15.59 4.44
C GLU A 6 -17.40 -14.37 3.64
N LEU A 7 -16.24 -13.88 3.88
CA LEU A 7 -15.66 -12.90 2.99
C LEU A 7 -15.17 -13.67 1.78
N ASN A 8 -15.58 -13.27 0.61
CA ASN A 8 -15.03 -13.90 -0.56
C ASN A 8 -13.62 -13.37 -0.79
N PHE A 9 -12.93 -13.95 -1.74
CA PHE A 9 -11.55 -13.61 -2.03
C PHE A 9 -11.38 -12.12 -2.34
N LYS A 10 -12.31 -11.56 -3.09
CA LYS A 10 -12.23 -10.13 -3.42
C LYS A 10 -12.41 -9.23 -2.21
N ASP A 11 -13.26 -9.61 -1.29
CA ASP A 11 -13.42 -8.83 -0.06
C ASP A 11 -12.15 -8.82 0.76
N LEU A 12 -11.49 -9.96 0.85
CA LEU A 12 -10.21 -10.04 1.55
C LEU A 12 -9.15 -9.16 0.88
N LEU A 13 -9.13 -9.17 -0.45
CA LEU A 13 -8.20 -8.30 -1.17
C LEU A 13 -8.48 -6.84 -0.92
N ARG A 14 -9.75 -6.45 -0.84
CA ARG A 14 -10.10 -5.05 -0.56
C ARG A 14 -9.65 -4.63 0.83
N ILE A 15 -9.81 -5.50 1.80
CA ILE A 15 -9.34 -5.22 3.15
C ILE A 15 -7.83 -5.06 3.15
N LYS A 16 -7.13 -5.97 2.51
CA LYS A 16 -5.68 -5.89 2.42
C LYS A 16 -5.23 -4.63 1.69
N LEU A 17 -5.92 -4.28 0.63
CA LEU A 17 -5.62 -3.06 -0.12
C LEU A 17 -5.75 -1.82 0.76
N ASP A 18 -6.79 -1.77 1.57
CA ASP A 18 -7.00 -0.64 2.46
C ASP A 18 -5.85 -0.50 3.47
N VAL A 19 -5.43 -1.61 4.05
CA VAL A 19 -4.30 -1.61 4.97
C VAL A 19 -3.03 -1.12 4.29
N LEU A 20 -2.75 -1.63 3.09
CA LEU A 20 -1.55 -1.25 2.36
C LEU A 20 -1.57 0.23 1.97
N ARG A 21 -2.73 0.74 1.60
CA ARG A 21 -2.85 2.17 1.29
C ARG A 21 -2.57 3.04 2.51
N ARG A 22 -3.01 2.62 3.68
CA ARG A 22 -2.71 3.34 4.92
C ARG A 22 -1.24 3.32 5.21
N GLU A 23 -0.61 2.15 5.07
CA GLU A 23 0.82 2.04 5.29
C GLU A 23 1.61 2.91 4.31
N HIS A 24 1.17 2.95 3.07
CA HIS A 24 1.80 3.79 2.06
C HIS A 24 1.72 5.27 2.45
N ARG A 25 0.57 5.71 2.92
CA ARG A 25 0.41 7.10 3.37
C ARG A 25 1.28 7.41 4.58
N ASP A 26 1.37 6.45 5.51
CA ASP A 26 2.20 6.64 6.70
C ASP A 26 3.67 6.77 6.32
N LEU A 27 4.14 5.92 5.41
CA LEU A 27 5.52 6.02 4.93
C LEU A 27 5.77 7.34 4.23
N ASP A 28 4.82 7.78 3.43
CA ASP A 28 4.96 9.05 2.72
C ASP A 28 5.09 10.21 3.71
N ALA A 29 4.28 10.20 4.77
CA ALA A 29 4.35 11.21 5.80
C ALA A 29 5.70 11.20 6.52
N GLN A 30 6.21 10.00 6.82
CA GLN A 30 7.52 9.88 7.44
C GLN A 30 8.63 10.40 6.54
N ILE A 31 8.55 10.09 5.25
CA ILE A 31 9.52 10.58 4.28
C ILE A 31 9.51 12.10 4.23
N GLN A 32 8.33 12.69 4.14
CA GLN A 32 8.20 14.14 4.09
C GLN A 32 8.76 14.79 5.35
N ALA A 33 8.50 14.22 6.50
CA ALA A 33 9.03 14.75 7.76
C ALA A 33 10.54 14.72 7.79
N LEU A 34 11.15 13.64 7.28
CA LEU A 34 12.59 13.54 7.25
C LEU A 34 13.21 14.49 6.22
N GLU A 35 12.52 14.71 5.11
CA GLU A 35 13.04 15.58 4.07
C GLU A 35 13.11 17.04 4.50
N VAL A 36 12.24 17.47 5.40
CA VAL A 36 12.27 18.85 5.87
C VAL A 36 13.12 19.03 7.12
N ALA A 37 13.72 17.97 7.62
CA ALA A 37 14.57 18.06 8.80
C ALA A 37 15.85 18.84 8.47
N VAL A 38 16.40 19.50 9.48
CA VAL A 38 17.61 20.28 9.30
C VAL A 38 18.77 19.42 8.84
N LEU A 39 18.88 18.22 9.41
CA LEU A 39 19.90 17.26 9.02
C LEU A 39 19.22 15.95 8.67
N PRO A 40 18.78 15.79 7.43
CA PRO A 40 18.07 14.58 7.04
C PRO A 40 18.94 13.33 7.15
N ASP A 41 18.36 12.27 7.66
CA ASP A 41 19.03 10.98 7.69
C ASP A 41 18.86 10.33 6.32
N GLN A 42 19.87 10.45 5.48
CA GLN A 42 19.78 9.97 4.10
C GLN A 42 19.62 8.46 4.00
N LEU A 43 20.24 7.72 4.92
CA LEU A 43 20.11 6.28 4.91
C LEU A 43 18.68 5.86 5.22
N ARG A 44 18.09 6.49 6.23
CA ARG A 44 16.72 6.20 6.60
C ARG A 44 15.75 6.59 5.50
N LEU A 45 15.99 7.74 4.87
CA LEU A 45 15.18 8.17 3.74
C LEU A 45 15.20 7.15 2.62
N ARG A 46 16.36 6.63 2.30
CA ARG A 46 16.49 5.61 1.27
C ARG A 46 15.67 4.37 1.59
N ARG A 47 15.77 3.92 2.83
CA ARG A 47 15.04 2.75 3.28
C ARG A 47 13.53 2.96 3.17
N LEU A 48 13.07 4.11 3.63
CA LEU A 48 11.65 4.42 3.60
C LEU A 48 11.13 4.53 2.18
N LYS A 49 11.91 5.15 1.29
CA LYS A 49 11.50 5.26 -0.11
C LYS A 49 11.43 3.90 -0.77
N LYS A 50 12.35 3.01 -0.44
CA LYS A 50 12.34 1.67 -0.97
C LYS A 50 11.13 0.89 -0.47
N GLN A 51 10.81 1.02 0.81
CA GLN A 51 9.62 0.40 1.37
C GLN A 51 8.35 0.93 0.72
N LYS A 52 8.30 2.23 0.48
CA LYS A 52 7.16 2.85 -0.18
C LYS A 52 6.95 2.29 -1.58
N LEU A 53 8.02 2.12 -2.33
CA LEU A 53 7.94 1.55 -3.67
C LEU A 53 7.45 0.10 -3.63
N ALA A 54 7.93 -0.68 -2.67
CA ALA A 54 7.49 -2.06 -2.52
C ALA A 54 6.01 -2.14 -2.19
N LEU A 55 5.53 -1.24 -1.33
CA LEU A 55 4.11 -1.18 -1.01
C LEU A 55 3.29 -0.79 -2.23
N LYS A 56 3.76 0.16 -3.00
CA LYS A 56 3.07 0.59 -4.21
C LYS A 56 2.92 -0.57 -5.19
N ASP A 57 3.96 -1.38 -5.34
CA ASP A 57 3.90 -2.54 -6.21
C ASP A 57 2.83 -3.53 -5.75
N GLN A 58 2.74 -3.76 -4.44
CA GLN A 58 1.73 -4.65 -3.90
C GLN A 58 0.32 -4.09 -4.12
N ILE A 59 0.17 -2.78 -3.93
CA ILE A 59 -1.11 -2.11 -4.15
C ILE A 59 -1.57 -2.30 -5.58
N VAL A 60 -0.68 -2.05 -6.52
CA VAL A 60 -1.01 -2.17 -7.95
C VAL A 60 -1.42 -3.60 -8.29
N LYS A 61 -0.71 -4.58 -7.76
CA LYS A 61 -1.05 -5.98 -8.03
C LYS A 61 -2.45 -6.34 -7.52
N ILE A 62 -2.79 -5.85 -6.33
CA ILE A 62 -4.10 -6.12 -5.78
C ILE A 62 -5.18 -5.39 -6.56
N GLU A 63 -4.92 -4.16 -6.95
CA GLU A 63 -5.86 -3.40 -7.76
C GLU A 63 -6.13 -4.11 -9.08
N ASP A 64 -5.09 -4.66 -9.70
CA ASP A 64 -5.25 -5.41 -10.95
C ASP A 64 -6.08 -6.66 -10.74
N ASP A 65 -5.89 -7.34 -9.61
CA ASP A 65 -6.67 -8.54 -9.30
C ASP A 65 -8.14 -8.22 -9.05
N LEU A 66 -8.41 -7.04 -8.50
CA LEU A 66 -9.78 -6.65 -8.21
C LEU A 66 -10.55 -6.19 -9.43
N ILE A 67 -9.85 -5.66 -10.43
CA ILE A 67 -10.52 -5.12 -11.62
C ILE A 67 -9.83 -5.62 -12.87
N PRO A 68 -9.83 -6.93 -13.08
CA PRO A 68 -9.07 -7.49 -14.20
C PRO A 68 -9.65 -7.17 -15.56
N ASP A 69 -10.95 -6.90 -15.62
CA ASP A 69 -11.59 -6.76 -16.91
C ASP A 69 -11.83 -5.33 -17.34
N ILE A 70 -11.25 -4.42 -16.63
CA ILE A 70 -11.57 -3.03 -16.90
C ILE A 70 -11.05 -2.55 -18.21
N ILE A 71 -10.18 -3.28 -18.79
CA ILE A 71 -9.53 -2.84 -19.98
C ILE A 71 -10.28 -3.14 -21.20
N ALA A 72 -11.21 -3.77 -21.23
CA ALA A 72 -11.90 -4.15 -22.47
C ALA A 72 -11.72 -3.14 -23.61
#